data_f5d83fbb787932343664509b18145e66
#
_entry.id   f5d83fbb787932343664509b18145e66
#
_cell.length_a   1.000
_cell.length_b   1.000
_cell.length_c   1.000
_cell.angle_alpha   90.00
_cell.angle_beta   90.00
_cell.angle_gamma   90.00
#
_symmetry.space_group_name_H-M   'P 1'
#
loop_
_entity.id
_entity.type
_entity.pdbx_description
1 polymer ?
#
loop_
_entity_poly.entity_id
_entity_poly.type
_entity_poly.pdbx_seq_one_letter_code
_entity_poly.pdbx_strand_id
1 'polypeptide(L)'
;MENNTQARKWALVINNPLEAGLDHAAIREILYRFSPTYFCMADEIATTGTYHTHIFLLAPSPIRFSTIKNRFPTAHIEKAYGSVMANRAYILKEGHWADTDKAETSVSGTFEEWGDLPAEKEEEAPEMFKLIQDLRAGKTVMEIIEDNPKLAFRIREIETLRQAILEEKYGAENRALEVTYLYGASGTGKTWGIFETHDRKSICRITDYGGRNGARFDAYHCQDVLVLEEFHSQIPISAMLNYLDIYPLTLPARYTDRTACYTKVYITSNIPLEEQYRDIQRYQMETWRAFLRRVQNVIEYLPDGSTVQHKKGGIPYDPK
;
A
#
# COMPACT_ATOMS: atom_id res chain seq x y z
N MET A 1 -29.57 -22.50 6.48
CA MET A 1 -28.83 -22.93 5.27
C MET A 1 -29.68 -23.85 4.48
N GLU A 2 -29.71 -23.70 3.13
CA GLU A 2 -30.50 -24.58 2.27
C GLU A 2 -29.96 -26.01 2.34
N ASN A 3 -30.87 -26.97 2.48
CA ASN A 3 -30.59 -28.43 2.59
C ASN A 3 -29.68 -29.01 1.47
N ASN A 4 -29.43 -28.26 0.42
CA ASN A 4 -28.68 -28.68 -0.77
C ASN A 4 -27.25 -28.14 -0.83
N THR A 5 -26.80 -27.42 0.19
CA THR A 5 -25.43 -26.89 0.28
C THR A 5 -24.42 -28.04 0.40
N GLN A 6 -23.35 -28.02 -0.41
CA GLN A 6 -22.25 -28.99 -0.34
C GLN A 6 -20.88 -28.30 -0.30
N ALA A 7 -19.94 -28.89 0.45
CA ALA A 7 -18.57 -28.39 0.56
C ALA A 7 -17.61 -29.55 0.92
N ARG A 8 -16.31 -29.33 0.71
CA ARG A 8 -15.26 -30.24 1.14
C ARG A 8 -14.77 -29.92 2.56
N LYS A 9 -14.93 -28.66 3.00
CA LYS A 9 -14.50 -28.17 4.30
C LYS A 9 -15.72 -27.78 5.12
N TRP A 10 -15.80 -28.30 6.33
CA TRP A 10 -16.90 -28.05 7.28
C TRP A 10 -16.38 -27.73 8.65
N ALA A 11 -17.00 -26.75 9.32
CA ALA A 11 -16.83 -26.46 10.72
C ALA A 11 -18.12 -26.86 11.47
N LEU A 12 -17.96 -27.59 12.56
CA LEU A 12 -19.05 -28.02 13.42
C LEU A 12 -18.78 -27.57 14.85
N VAL A 13 -19.85 -27.22 15.56
CA VAL A 13 -19.84 -26.95 17.00
C VAL A 13 -20.95 -27.77 17.64
N ILE A 14 -20.59 -28.60 18.63
CA ILE A 14 -21.51 -29.44 19.38
C ILE A 14 -21.56 -28.94 20.83
N ASN A 15 -22.66 -28.36 21.22
CA ASN A 15 -22.87 -27.94 22.61
C ASN A 15 -23.22 -29.16 23.48
N ASN A 16 -22.63 -29.21 24.67
CA ASN A 16 -22.80 -30.26 25.66
C ASN A 16 -22.72 -31.68 25.04
N PRO A 17 -21.65 -32.01 24.30
CA PRO A 17 -21.58 -33.24 23.51
C PRO A 17 -21.82 -34.52 24.34
N LEU A 18 -21.40 -34.56 25.59
CA LEU A 18 -21.59 -35.70 26.45
C LEU A 18 -23.05 -36.01 26.77
N GLU A 19 -23.93 -35.00 26.86
CA GLU A 19 -25.36 -35.19 27.06
C GLU A 19 -26.01 -35.87 25.85
N ALA A 20 -25.41 -35.71 24.65
CA ALA A 20 -25.86 -36.35 23.42
C ALA A 20 -25.13 -37.72 23.18
N GLY A 21 -24.31 -38.19 24.11
CA GLY A 21 -23.51 -39.39 23.93
C GLY A 21 -22.38 -39.27 22.91
N LEU A 22 -21.92 -38.01 22.69
CA LEU A 22 -20.89 -37.66 21.70
C LEU A 22 -19.60 -37.26 22.41
N ASP A 23 -18.93 -38.23 23.05
CA ASP A 23 -17.53 -38.02 23.46
C ASP A 23 -16.61 -38.00 22.23
N HIS A 24 -15.33 -37.65 22.41
CA HIS A 24 -14.38 -37.58 21.30
C HIS A 24 -14.25 -38.91 20.53
N ALA A 25 -14.37 -40.07 21.22
CA ALA A 25 -14.31 -41.37 20.56
C ALA A 25 -15.52 -41.59 19.64
N ALA A 26 -16.73 -41.26 20.11
CA ALA A 26 -17.96 -41.36 19.32
C ALA A 26 -17.94 -40.36 18.14
N ILE A 27 -17.49 -39.12 18.35
CA ILE A 27 -17.32 -38.12 17.31
C ILE A 27 -16.37 -38.63 16.23
N ARG A 28 -15.21 -39.17 16.61
CA ARG A 28 -14.20 -39.70 15.70
C ARG A 28 -14.74 -40.85 14.86
N GLU A 29 -15.49 -41.77 15.43
CA GLU A 29 -16.12 -42.88 14.73
C GLU A 29 -17.15 -42.40 13.67
N ILE A 30 -17.87 -41.32 14.00
CA ILE A 30 -18.80 -40.68 13.02
C ILE A 30 -18.04 -40.01 11.89
N LEU A 31 -16.94 -39.27 12.23
CA LEU A 31 -16.10 -38.59 11.24
C LEU A 31 -15.47 -39.56 10.25
N TYR A 32 -15.00 -40.73 10.69
CA TYR A 32 -14.44 -41.76 9.80
C TYR A 32 -15.40 -42.21 8.72
N ARG A 33 -16.72 -42.21 8.99
CA ARG A 33 -17.75 -42.58 7.98
C ARG A 33 -17.85 -41.61 6.82
N PHE A 34 -17.21 -40.44 6.89
CA PHE A 34 -17.11 -39.50 5.76
C PHE A 34 -15.85 -39.72 4.93
N SER A 35 -15.02 -40.71 5.28
CA SER A 35 -13.71 -40.96 4.65
C SER A 35 -12.89 -39.67 4.56
N PRO A 36 -12.61 -39.00 5.68
CA PRO A 36 -11.99 -37.68 5.68
C PRO A 36 -10.55 -37.74 5.15
N THR A 37 -10.07 -36.65 4.58
CA THR A 37 -8.63 -36.43 4.34
C THR A 37 -7.95 -35.99 5.62
N TYR A 38 -8.63 -35.13 6.37
CA TYR A 38 -8.13 -34.60 7.63
C TYR A 38 -9.30 -34.12 8.50
N PHE A 39 -9.16 -34.24 9.80
CA PHE A 39 -10.01 -33.53 10.75
C PHE A 39 -9.22 -33.17 12.02
N CYS A 40 -9.67 -32.14 12.72
CA CYS A 40 -9.24 -31.86 14.08
C CYS A 40 -10.44 -31.41 14.94
N MET A 41 -10.31 -31.58 16.24
CA MET A 41 -11.32 -31.16 17.22
C MET A 41 -10.66 -30.75 18.54
N ALA A 42 -11.30 -29.88 19.27
CA ALA A 42 -10.94 -29.48 20.63
C ALA A 42 -12.17 -28.99 21.38
N ASP A 43 -12.09 -29.06 22.71
CA ASP A 43 -13.14 -28.60 23.59
C ASP A 43 -12.90 -27.16 24.06
N GLU A 44 -14.02 -26.45 24.25
CA GLU A 44 -14.04 -25.08 24.76
C GLU A 44 -15.17 -24.94 25.81
N ILE A 45 -14.97 -24.00 26.74
CA ILE A 45 -16.02 -23.56 27.67
C ILE A 45 -16.34 -22.10 27.32
N ALA A 46 -17.52 -21.85 26.78
CA ALA A 46 -17.96 -20.49 26.49
C ALA A 46 -17.97 -19.62 27.75
N THR A 47 -17.90 -18.31 27.60
CA THR A 47 -18.01 -17.34 28.70
C THR A 47 -19.32 -17.49 29.49
N THR A 48 -20.35 -18.09 28.88
CA THR A 48 -21.64 -18.45 29.50
C THR A 48 -21.56 -19.75 30.32
N GLY A 49 -20.40 -20.44 30.36
CA GLY A 49 -20.21 -21.74 31.02
C GLY A 49 -20.64 -22.93 30.17
N THR A 50 -21.07 -22.77 28.95
CA THR A 50 -21.49 -23.88 28.08
C THR A 50 -20.24 -24.62 27.55
N TYR A 51 -20.17 -25.93 27.81
CA TYR A 51 -19.14 -26.80 27.25
C TYR A 51 -19.50 -27.16 25.81
N HIS A 52 -18.54 -27.08 24.89
CA HIS A 52 -18.75 -27.43 23.49
C HIS A 52 -17.47 -27.92 22.81
N THR A 53 -17.66 -28.78 21.81
CA THR A 53 -16.56 -29.29 20.98
C THR A 53 -16.60 -28.61 19.62
N HIS A 54 -15.49 -27.98 19.23
CA HIS A 54 -15.23 -27.50 17.89
C HIS A 54 -14.61 -28.59 17.02
N ILE A 55 -15.10 -28.74 15.79
CA ILE A 55 -14.61 -29.75 14.85
C ILE A 55 -14.37 -29.08 13.52
N PHE A 56 -13.23 -29.34 12.88
CA PHE A 56 -12.97 -29.06 11.48
C PHE A 56 -12.85 -30.38 10.73
N LEU A 57 -13.57 -30.49 9.62
CA LEU A 57 -13.60 -31.67 8.73
C LEU A 57 -13.18 -31.29 7.32
N LEU A 58 -12.18 -31.96 6.77
CA LEU A 58 -11.81 -31.90 5.35
C LEU A 58 -12.10 -33.25 4.69
N ALA A 59 -12.95 -33.26 3.67
CA ALA A 59 -13.26 -34.46 2.88
C ALA A 59 -12.60 -34.41 1.50
N PRO A 60 -12.29 -35.57 0.89
CA PRO A 60 -11.73 -35.64 -0.46
C PRO A 60 -12.70 -35.16 -1.53
N SER A 61 -14.02 -35.28 -1.28
CA SER A 61 -15.11 -34.86 -2.17
C SER A 61 -16.14 -34.01 -1.40
N PRO A 62 -16.93 -33.16 -2.09
CA PRO A 62 -17.95 -32.36 -1.44
C PRO A 62 -19.01 -33.23 -0.74
N ILE A 63 -19.30 -32.94 0.53
CA ILE A 63 -20.34 -33.56 1.33
C ILE A 63 -21.53 -32.59 1.42
N ARG A 64 -22.76 -33.12 1.35
CA ARG A 64 -23.97 -32.29 1.53
C ARG A 64 -24.17 -31.95 3.01
N PHE A 65 -24.65 -30.73 3.27
CA PHE A 65 -25.04 -30.29 4.61
C PHE A 65 -25.96 -31.28 5.30
N SER A 66 -27.01 -31.76 4.62
CA SER A 66 -27.96 -32.74 5.15
C SER A 66 -27.31 -34.05 5.59
N THR A 67 -26.28 -34.50 4.87
CA THR A 67 -25.54 -35.74 5.22
C THR A 67 -24.79 -35.60 6.55
N ILE A 68 -24.18 -34.42 6.79
CA ILE A 68 -23.50 -34.15 8.07
C ILE A 68 -24.54 -33.94 9.17
N LYS A 69 -25.59 -33.16 8.90
CA LYS A 69 -26.65 -32.87 9.89
C LYS A 69 -27.39 -34.14 10.35
N ASN A 70 -27.57 -35.13 9.48
CA ASN A 70 -28.19 -36.41 9.86
C ASN A 70 -27.30 -37.22 10.81
N ARG A 71 -25.97 -37.02 10.79
CA ARG A 71 -25.03 -37.73 11.70
C ARG A 71 -24.72 -36.96 12.95
N PHE A 72 -24.82 -35.63 12.91
CA PHE A 72 -24.67 -34.73 14.02
C PHE A 72 -25.92 -33.83 14.15
N PRO A 73 -27.05 -34.39 14.65
CA PRO A 73 -28.33 -33.68 14.65
C PRO A 73 -28.32 -32.40 15.49
N THR A 74 -27.55 -32.39 16.58
CA THR A 74 -27.44 -31.26 17.52
C THR A 74 -26.39 -30.24 17.16
N ALA A 75 -25.47 -30.58 16.21
CA ALA A 75 -24.37 -29.69 15.86
C ALA A 75 -24.85 -28.46 15.10
N HIS A 76 -24.24 -27.31 15.40
CA HIS A 76 -24.17 -26.19 14.49
C HIS A 76 -23.15 -26.50 13.40
N ILE A 77 -23.52 -26.31 12.14
CA ILE A 77 -22.71 -26.74 11.00
C ILE A 77 -22.61 -25.61 10.00
N GLU A 78 -21.37 -25.26 9.62
CA GLU A 78 -21.06 -24.24 8.64
C GLU A 78 -20.05 -24.70 7.63
N LYS A 79 -20.01 -24.09 6.43
CA LYS A 79 -18.88 -24.24 5.52
C LYS A 79 -17.67 -23.60 6.18
N ALA A 80 -16.57 -24.34 6.27
CA ALA A 80 -15.33 -23.76 6.73
C ALA A 80 -14.66 -22.94 5.60
N TYR A 81 -14.32 -21.71 5.92
CA TYR A 81 -13.59 -20.80 5.04
C TYR A 81 -12.10 -20.78 5.46
N GLY A 82 -11.26 -20.22 4.60
CA GLY A 82 -9.83 -20.15 4.85
C GLY A 82 -9.08 -21.46 4.57
N SER A 83 -7.78 -21.49 4.89
CA SER A 83 -6.91 -22.65 4.71
C SER A 83 -7.18 -23.73 5.77
N VAL A 84 -6.68 -24.94 5.55
CA VAL A 84 -6.74 -26.03 6.53
C VAL A 84 -5.95 -25.63 7.78
N MET A 85 -4.76 -25.03 7.59
CA MET A 85 -3.91 -24.55 8.69
C MET A 85 -4.58 -23.43 9.49
N ALA A 86 -5.29 -22.49 8.83
CA ALA A 86 -6.02 -21.42 9.53
C ALA A 86 -7.14 -21.99 10.42
N ASN A 87 -7.88 -23.01 9.93
CA ASN A 87 -8.93 -23.67 10.71
C ASN A 87 -8.34 -24.51 11.86
N ARG A 88 -7.21 -25.22 11.62
CA ARG A 88 -6.47 -25.95 12.65
C ARG A 88 -5.96 -25.01 13.74
N ALA A 89 -5.30 -23.91 13.35
CA ALA A 89 -4.79 -22.91 14.30
C ALA A 89 -5.92 -22.26 15.13
N TYR A 90 -7.09 -22.05 14.53
CA TYR A 90 -8.28 -21.56 15.26
C TYR A 90 -8.72 -22.54 16.36
N ILE A 91 -8.80 -23.85 16.06
CA ILE A 91 -9.24 -24.88 17.01
C ILE A 91 -8.17 -25.10 18.10
N LEU A 92 -6.89 -25.11 17.71
CA LEU A 92 -5.76 -25.29 18.62
C LEU A 92 -5.42 -24.00 19.42
N LYS A 93 -5.99 -22.86 19.01
CA LYS A 93 -5.69 -21.53 19.58
C LYS A 93 -4.21 -21.15 19.46
N GLU A 94 -3.61 -21.43 18.31
CA GLU A 94 -2.23 -21.06 17.98
C GLU A 94 -2.14 -19.78 17.14
N GLY A 95 -0.94 -19.19 17.07
CA GLY A 95 -0.64 -18.01 16.27
C GLY A 95 -1.45 -16.81 16.72
N HIS A 96 -2.14 -16.14 15.79
CA HIS A 96 -2.97 -14.96 16.09
C HIS A 96 -4.04 -15.21 17.17
N TRP A 97 -4.49 -16.45 17.34
CA TRP A 97 -5.55 -16.81 18.29
C TRP A 97 -5.04 -17.00 19.73
N ALA A 98 -3.72 -17.18 19.92
CA ALA A 98 -3.11 -17.41 21.23
C ALA A 98 -3.23 -16.19 22.17
N ASP A 99 -3.25 -14.98 21.58
CA ASP A 99 -3.30 -13.71 22.33
C ASP A 99 -4.72 -13.10 22.37
N THR A 100 -5.75 -13.90 22.08
CA THR A 100 -7.15 -13.43 22.09
C THR A 100 -7.91 -14.00 23.27
N ASP A 101 -9.03 -13.36 23.70
CA ASP A 101 -9.95 -13.86 24.71
C ASP A 101 -10.45 -15.29 24.43
N LYS A 102 -10.33 -15.75 23.20
CA LYS A 102 -10.68 -17.11 22.76
C LYS A 102 -9.67 -18.16 23.22
N ALA A 103 -8.44 -17.79 23.55
CA ALA A 103 -7.46 -18.72 24.12
C ALA A 103 -7.84 -19.14 25.55
N GLU A 104 -8.46 -18.24 26.32
CA GLU A 104 -8.90 -18.49 27.69
C GLU A 104 -10.07 -19.49 27.79
N THR A 105 -10.81 -19.69 26.69
CA THR A 105 -11.95 -20.61 26.63
C THR A 105 -11.56 -22.04 26.27
N SER A 106 -10.34 -22.28 25.85
CA SER A 106 -9.83 -23.60 25.44
C SER A 106 -9.63 -24.54 26.64
N VAL A 107 -10.09 -25.77 26.51
CA VAL A 107 -9.80 -26.84 27.49
C VAL A 107 -8.49 -27.51 27.12
N SER A 108 -7.47 -27.30 27.95
CA SER A 108 -6.12 -27.83 27.71
C SER A 108 -6.11 -29.34 27.57
N GLY A 109 -5.39 -29.87 26.59
CA GLY A 109 -5.19 -31.33 26.41
C GLY A 109 -6.33 -32.05 25.69
N THR A 110 -7.36 -31.33 25.19
CA THR A 110 -8.48 -31.94 24.45
C THR A 110 -8.31 -31.93 22.95
N PHE A 111 -7.25 -31.27 22.42
CA PHE A 111 -6.99 -31.24 21.00
C PHE A 111 -6.64 -32.61 20.46
N GLU A 112 -7.40 -33.06 19.46
CA GLU A 112 -7.15 -34.26 18.68
C GLU A 112 -7.17 -33.96 17.19
N GLU A 113 -6.30 -34.60 16.44
CA GLU A 113 -6.29 -34.53 14.97
C GLU A 113 -6.02 -35.89 14.33
N TRP A 114 -6.48 -36.07 13.08
CA TRP A 114 -6.29 -37.29 12.31
C TRP A 114 -6.15 -36.97 10.84
N GLY A 115 -5.32 -37.76 10.16
CA GLY A 115 -5.03 -37.65 8.74
C GLY A 115 -3.82 -36.77 8.46
N ASP A 116 -3.43 -36.75 7.18
CA ASP A 116 -2.33 -35.92 6.73
C ASP A 116 -2.84 -34.50 6.48
N LEU A 117 -2.17 -33.53 7.11
CA LEU A 117 -2.35 -32.16 6.71
C LEU A 117 -1.99 -32.05 5.22
N PRO A 118 -2.91 -31.65 4.35
CA PRO A 118 -2.56 -31.44 2.96
C PRO A 118 -1.36 -30.50 2.95
N ALA A 119 -0.28 -30.87 2.23
CA ALA A 119 0.77 -29.92 1.94
C ALA A 119 0.07 -28.68 1.39
N GLU A 120 0.11 -27.59 2.16
CA GLU A 120 -0.40 -26.33 1.64
C GLU A 120 0.41 -26.12 0.36
N LYS A 121 -0.27 -26.15 -0.80
CA LYS A 121 0.07 -25.14 -1.77
C LYS A 121 -0.05 -23.86 -0.96
N GLU A 122 1.08 -23.17 -0.70
CA GLU A 122 1.02 -21.81 -0.26
C GLU A 122 -0.15 -21.22 -1.02
N GLU A 123 -1.28 -20.92 -0.33
CA GLU A 123 -2.35 -20.17 -0.95
C GLU A 123 -1.64 -18.88 -1.26
N GLU A 124 -1.15 -18.77 -2.51
CA GLU A 124 -0.58 -17.54 -3.01
C GLU A 124 -1.60 -16.50 -2.63
N ALA A 125 -1.20 -15.59 -1.76
CA ALA A 125 -2.07 -14.52 -1.27
C ALA A 125 -2.83 -14.01 -2.48
N PRO A 126 -4.18 -13.90 -2.44
CA PRO A 126 -4.97 -13.67 -3.65
C PRO A 126 -4.24 -12.66 -4.51
N GLU A 127 -4.03 -12.95 -5.79
CA GLU A 127 -3.16 -12.18 -6.71
C GLU A 127 -3.32 -10.65 -6.53
N MET A 128 -4.55 -10.25 -6.19
CA MET A 128 -4.90 -8.88 -5.86
C MET A 128 -4.29 -8.40 -4.52
N PHE A 129 -4.20 -9.24 -3.52
CA PHE A 129 -3.60 -8.88 -2.23
C PHE A 129 -2.09 -8.68 -2.36
N LYS A 130 -1.42 -9.57 -3.11
CA LYS A 130 0.01 -9.44 -3.43
C LYS A 130 0.27 -8.15 -4.22
N LEU A 131 -0.57 -7.85 -5.22
CA LEU A 131 -0.50 -6.61 -5.99
C LEU A 131 -0.57 -5.37 -5.08
N ILE A 132 -1.52 -5.33 -4.15
CA ILE A 132 -1.66 -4.21 -3.22
C ILE A 132 -0.43 -4.08 -2.31
N GLN A 133 0.10 -5.20 -1.80
CA GLN A 133 1.30 -5.19 -0.96
C GLN A 133 2.53 -4.72 -1.75
N ASP A 134 2.72 -5.18 -2.98
CA ASP A 134 3.83 -4.78 -3.85
C ASP A 134 3.77 -3.27 -4.16
N LEU A 135 2.58 -2.73 -4.44
CA LEU A 135 2.37 -1.29 -4.63
C LEU A 135 2.65 -0.47 -3.36
N ARG A 136 2.21 -0.95 -2.19
CA ARG A 136 2.49 -0.31 -0.88
C ARG A 136 3.98 -0.35 -0.53
N ALA A 137 4.68 -1.40 -0.92
CA ALA A 137 6.14 -1.52 -0.79
C ALA A 137 6.91 -0.59 -1.74
N GLY A 138 6.22 0.07 -2.69
CA GLY A 138 6.81 1.03 -3.64
C GLY A 138 7.31 0.41 -4.93
N LYS A 139 6.99 -0.85 -5.24
CA LYS A 139 7.33 -1.45 -6.53
C LYS A 139 6.72 -0.65 -7.68
N THR A 140 7.47 -0.52 -8.74
CA THR A 140 6.99 0.07 -9.99
C THR A 140 6.00 -0.87 -10.70
N VAL A 141 5.17 -0.32 -11.57
CA VAL A 141 4.26 -1.14 -12.40
C VAL A 141 5.03 -2.16 -13.24
N MET A 142 6.23 -1.81 -13.72
CA MET A 142 7.05 -2.72 -14.51
C MET A 142 7.59 -3.88 -13.68
N GLU A 143 8.11 -3.64 -12.48
CA GLU A 143 8.55 -4.71 -11.57
C GLU A 143 7.40 -5.68 -11.22
N ILE A 144 6.19 -5.16 -11.04
CA ILE A 144 4.99 -5.99 -10.80
C ILE A 144 4.64 -6.84 -12.03
N ILE A 145 4.78 -6.29 -13.24
CA ILE A 145 4.54 -7.02 -14.50
C ILE A 145 5.61 -8.07 -14.75
N GLU A 146 6.87 -7.78 -14.41
CA GLU A 146 7.96 -8.77 -14.49
C GLU A 146 7.72 -9.95 -13.56
N ASP A 147 7.22 -9.70 -12.34
CA ASP A 147 6.82 -10.75 -11.39
C ASP A 147 5.57 -11.51 -11.83
N ASN A 148 4.63 -10.84 -12.52
CA ASN A 148 3.40 -11.43 -13.01
C ASN A 148 3.01 -10.91 -14.41
N PRO A 149 3.52 -11.53 -15.49
CA PRO A 149 3.26 -11.10 -16.87
C PRO A 149 1.79 -11.08 -17.28
N LYS A 150 0.88 -11.79 -16.59
CA LYS A 150 -0.56 -11.77 -16.86
C LYS A 150 -1.16 -10.37 -16.65
N LEU A 151 -0.51 -9.53 -15.87
CA LEU A 151 -0.94 -8.17 -15.56
C LEU A 151 -0.56 -7.15 -16.65
N ALA A 152 0.20 -7.54 -17.68
CA ALA A 152 0.71 -6.64 -18.72
C ALA A 152 -0.36 -5.83 -19.46
N PHE A 153 -1.57 -6.37 -19.61
CA PHE A 153 -2.69 -5.68 -20.25
C PHE A 153 -3.51 -4.80 -19.29
N ARG A 154 -3.17 -4.76 -18.01
CA ARG A 154 -3.89 -4.03 -16.95
C ARG A 154 -3.10 -2.85 -16.38
N ILE A 155 -2.15 -2.32 -17.14
CA ILE A 155 -1.25 -1.22 -16.68
C ILE A 155 -2.03 0.00 -16.15
N ARG A 156 -3.13 0.36 -16.82
CA ARG A 156 -3.92 1.53 -16.43
C ARG A 156 -4.62 1.36 -15.08
N GLU A 157 -5.22 0.19 -14.86
CA GLU A 157 -5.90 -0.14 -13.60
C GLU A 157 -4.90 -0.22 -12.44
N ILE A 158 -3.73 -0.79 -12.69
CA ILE A 158 -2.65 -0.87 -11.70
C ILE A 158 -2.12 0.53 -11.37
N GLU A 159 -1.93 1.38 -12.38
CA GLU A 159 -1.49 2.77 -12.15
C GLU A 159 -2.55 3.58 -11.40
N THR A 160 -3.84 3.38 -11.69
CA THR A 160 -4.93 4.03 -10.94
C THR A 160 -4.94 3.59 -9.47
N LEU A 161 -4.80 2.30 -9.21
CA LEU A 161 -4.69 1.76 -7.85
C LEU A 161 -3.45 2.32 -7.14
N ARG A 162 -2.31 2.38 -7.85
CA ARG A 162 -1.08 2.97 -7.32
C ARG A 162 -1.28 4.43 -6.91
N GLN A 163 -1.95 5.25 -7.74
CA GLN A 163 -2.22 6.64 -7.40
C GLN A 163 -3.12 6.75 -6.16
N ALA A 164 -4.14 5.92 -6.01
CA ALA A 164 -4.98 5.89 -4.80
C ALA A 164 -4.18 5.54 -3.53
N ILE A 165 -3.26 4.59 -3.62
CA ILE A 165 -2.37 4.23 -2.50
C ILE A 165 -1.40 5.37 -2.16
N LEU A 166 -0.87 6.07 -3.18
CA LEU A 166 0.01 7.22 -2.98
C LEU A 166 -0.76 8.39 -2.36
N GLU A 167 -2.00 8.64 -2.77
CA GLU A 167 -2.88 9.66 -2.20
C GLU A 167 -3.18 9.37 -0.73
N GLU A 168 -3.49 8.11 -0.38
CA GLU A 168 -3.66 7.69 1.02
C GLU A 168 -2.39 7.97 1.85
N LYS A 169 -1.21 7.66 1.30
CA LYS A 169 0.08 7.80 2.01
C LYS A 169 0.53 9.26 2.14
N TYR A 170 0.43 10.05 1.07
CA TYR A 170 0.99 11.41 1.01
C TYR A 170 -0.07 12.51 1.13
N GLY A 171 -1.35 12.17 1.13
CA GLY A 171 -2.44 13.13 1.27
C GLY A 171 -2.70 13.61 2.70
N ALA A 172 -2.17 12.91 3.71
CA ALA A 172 -2.40 13.23 5.13
C ALA A 172 -1.27 14.02 5.80
N GLU A 173 -0.08 14.08 5.22
CA GLU A 173 1.11 14.64 5.84
C GLU A 173 1.79 15.69 4.97
N ASN A 174 2.44 16.67 5.62
CA ASN A 174 3.24 17.66 4.94
C ASN A 174 4.55 17.04 4.45
N ARG A 175 4.97 17.43 3.23
CA ARG A 175 6.24 16.99 2.65
C ARG A 175 7.41 17.77 3.26
N ALA A 176 8.52 17.08 3.53
CA ALA A 176 9.79 17.75 3.88
C ALA A 176 10.47 18.24 2.59
N LEU A 177 10.07 19.41 2.10
CA LEU A 177 10.46 19.90 0.79
C LEU A 177 11.69 20.82 0.85
N GLU A 178 12.71 20.50 0.04
CA GLU A 178 13.88 21.34 -0.21
C GLU A 178 13.87 21.84 -1.66
N VAL A 179 13.97 23.16 -1.85
CA VAL A 179 13.96 23.81 -3.17
C VAL A 179 15.29 24.50 -3.41
N THR A 180 15.97 24.14 -4.48
CA THR A 180 17.24 24.72 -4.91
C THR A 180 17.08 25.36 -6.29
N TYR A 181 17.43 26.63 -6.39
CA TYR A 181 17.50 27.36 -7.65
C TYR A 181 18.95 27.35 -8.17
N LEU A 182 19.14 26.82 -9.36
CA LEU A 182 20.45 26.74 -10.03
C LEU A 182 20.46 27.64 -11.25
N TYR A 183 21.38 28.59 -11.32
CA TYR A 183 21.48 29.46 -12.48
C TYR A 183 22.91 29.60 -12.99
N GLY A 184 23.04 30.12 -14.20
CA GLY A 184 24.31 30.32 -14.89
C GLY A 184 24.18 30.10 -16.38
N ALA A 185 25.22 30.41 -17.14
CA ALA A 185 25.24 30.29 -18.60
C ALA A 185 24.88 28.86 -19.08
N SER A 186 24.43 28.74 -20.32
CA SER A 186 24.19 27.42 -20.90
C SER A 186 25.50 26.62 -20.99
N GLY A 187 25.42 25.31 -20.70
CA GLY A 187 26.58 24.41 -20.75
C GLY A 187 27.45 24.40 -19.49
N THR A 188 27.13 25.14 -18.44
CA THR A 188 27.91 25.17 -17.18
C THR A 188 27.73 23.93 -16.29
N GLY A 189 26.90 22.95 -16.70
CA GLY A 189 26.75 21.69 -15.97
C GLY A 189 25.63 21.64 -14.93
N LYS A 190 24.72 22.62 -14.87
CA LYS A 190 23.61 22.66 -13.90
C LYS A 190 22.83 21.36 -13.83
N THR A 191 22.28 20.91 -14.94
CA THR A 191 21.50 19.67 -15.02
C THR A 191 22.39 18.44 -14.80
N TRP A 192 23.61 18.44 -15.32
CA TRP A 192 24.56 17.35 -15.14
C TRP A 192 24.84 17.10 -13.64
N GLY A 193 25.08 18.16 -12.87
CA GLY A 193 25.33 18.06 -11.43
C GLY A 193 24.18 17.43 -10.65
N ILE A 194 22.92 17.66 -11.06
CA ILE A 194 21.75 16.99 -10.45
C ILE A 194 21.81 15.48 -10.71
N PHE A 195 22.12 15.07 -11.95
CA PHE A 195 22.20 13.65 -12.32
C PHE A 195 23.39 12.89 -11.73
N GLU A 196 24.45 13.59 -11.33
CA GLU A 196 25.56 13.01 -10.59
C GLU A 196 25.26 12.83 -9.10
N THR A 197 24.36 13.65 -8.56
CA THR A 197 24.02 13.66 -7.13
C THR A 197 22.89 12.70 -6.79
N HIS A 198 22.02 12.39 -7.76
CA HIS A 198 20.81 11.59 -7.53
C HIS A 198 20.73 10.42 -8.51
N ASP A 199 20.11 9.31 -8.06
CA ASP A 199 19.79 8.20 -8.97
C ASP A 199 18.86 8.69 -10.08
N ARG A 200 19.19 8.35 -11.32
CA ARG A 200 18.42 8.73 -12.51
C ARG A 200 16.95 8.32 -12.44
N LYS A 201 16.64 7.19 -11.82
CA LYS A 201 15.26 6.70 -11.62
C LYS A 201 14.47 7.55 -10.63
N SER A 202 15.15 8.23 -9.71
CA SER A 202 14.53 9.12 -8.72
C SER A 202 14.26 10.52 -9.25
N ILE A 203 14.64 10.85 -10.49
CA ILE A 203 14.54 12.18 -11.07
C ILE A 203 13.38 12.25 -12.06
N CYS A 204 12.48 13.20 -11.89
CA CYS A 204 11.52 13.62 -12.91
C CYS A 204 11.88 15.00 -13.46
N ARG A 205 12.12 15.09 -14.77
CA ARG A 205 12.40 16.34 -15.47
C ARG A 205 11.14 16.89 -16.11
N ILE A 206 10.85 18.16 -15.87
CA ILE A 206 9.81 18.92 -16.53
C ILE A 206 10.48 19.89 -17.49
N THR A 207 10.25 19.70 -18.78
CA THR A 207 10.75 20.53 -19.89
C THR A 207 9.63 21.12 -20.74
N ASP A 208 8.38 20.64 -20.54
CA ASP A 208 7.18 21.12 -21.24
C ASP A 208 6.34 21.96 -20.29
N TYR A 209 6.26 23.23 -20.58
CA TYR A 209 5.48 24.24 -19.86
C TYR A 209 4.19 24.65 -20.57
N GLY A 210 3.77 23.90 -21.60
CA GLY A 210 2.55 24.15 -22.38
C GLY A 210 1.24 23.70 -21.72
N GLY A 211 1.25 23.31 -20.47
CA GLY A 211 0.07 22.90 -19.70
C GLY A 211 -0.83 24.06 -19.28
N ARG A 212 -2.10 23.77 -18.95
CA ARG A 212 -3.10 24.75 -18.50
C ARG A 212 -2.64 25.54 -17.26
N ASN A 213 -1.82 24.92 -16.39
CA ASN A 213 -1.21 25.52 -15.20
C ASN A 213 0.31 25.65 -15.33
N GLY A 214 0.85 25.74 -16.56
CA GLY A 214 2.26 25.99 -16.85
C GLY A 214 3.16 24.77 -16.85
N ALA A 215 2.84 23.66 -16.20
CA ALA A 215 3.65 22.44 -16.22
C ALA A 215 2.78 21.21 -16.50
N ARG A 216 3.36 20.19 -17.12
CA ARG A 216 2.74 18.89 -17.35
C ARG A 216 3.49 17.81 -16.62
N PHE A 217 2.76 17.02 -15.83
CA PHE A 217 3.31 15.96 -15.00
C PHE A 217 3.03 14.54 -15.53
N ASP A 218 2.80 14.41 -16.84
CA ASP A 218 2.51 13.11 -17.48
C ASP A 218 3.59 12.04 -17.20
N ALA A 219 4.85 12.47 -17.16
CA ALA A 219 6.01 11.61 -16.90
C ALA A 219 6.34 11.44 -15.41
N TYR A 220 5.59 12.07 -14.52
CA TYR A 220 5.82 11.95 -13.08
C TYR A 220 5.21 10.66 -12.52
N HIS A 221 6.03 9.84 -11.87
CA HIS A 221 5.67 8.56 -11.27
C HIS A 221 6.13 8.46 -9.81
N CYS A 222 5.93 9.54 -9.03
CA CYS A 222 6.35 9.63 -7.63
C CYS A 222 7.88 9.63 -7.43
N GLN A 223 8.63 10.20 -8.37
CA GLN A 223 10.05 10.45 -8.18
C GLN A 223 10.29 11.46 -7.04
N ASP A 224 11.33 11.24 -6.24
CA ASP A 224 11.67 12.09 -5.11
C ASP A 224 12.26 13.44 -5.52
N VAL A 225 12.86 13.52 -6.70
CA VAL A 225 13.52 14.70 -7.24
C VAL A 225 12.74 15.24 -8.43
N LEU A 226 12.22 16.46 -8.31
CA LEU A 226 11.57 17.20 -9.39
C LEU A 226 12.55 18.24 -9.94
N VAL A 227 12.77 18.24 -11.26
CA VAL A 227 13.61 19.23 -11.95
C VAL A 227 12.75 20.04 -12.92
N LEU A 228 12.68 21.35 -12.68
CA LEU A 228 12.06 22.32 -13.59
C LEU A 228 13.17 22.94 -14.44
N GLU A 229 13.28 22.51 -15.71
CA GLU A 229 14.40 22.91 -16.56
C GLU A 229 14.14 24.19 -17.35
N GLU A 230 15.22 24.94 -17.58
CA GLU A 230 15.23 26.17 -18.37
C GLU A 230 14.11 27.13 -17.99
N PHE A 231 13.97 27.32 -16.68
CA PHE A 231 12.89 28.11 -16.12
C PHE A 231 13.10 29.61 -16.36
N HIS A 232 12.08 30.27 -16.96
CA HIS A 232 12.03 31.69 -17.26
C HIS A 232 10.65 32.27 -16.98
N SER A 233 10.09 31.95 -15.81
CA SER A 233 8.74 32.38 -15.39
C SER A 233 7.59 31.88 -16.27
N GLN A 234 7.76 30.75 -16.98
CA GLN A 234 6.73 30.16 -17.84
C GLN A 234 5.55 29.58 -17.06
N ILE A 235 5.79 29.15 -15.81
CA ILE A 235 4.74 28.69 -14.92
C ILE A 235 4.14 29.91 -14.21
N PRO A 236 2.81 30.10 -14.21
CA PRO A 236 2.18 31.13 -13.41
C PRO A 236 2.62 31.03 -11.95
N ILE A 237 2.96 32.17 -11.31
CA ILE A 237 3.52 32.16 -9.95
C ILE A 237 2.56 31.50 -8.95
N SER A 238 1.25 31.62 -9.15
CA SER A 238 0.23 30.95 -8.32
C SER A 238 0.34 29.43 -8.35
N ALA A 239 0.62 28.84 -9.53
CA ALA A 239 0.86 27.42 -9.66
C ALA A 239 2.22 27.02 -9.07
N MET A 240 3.25 27.85 -9.29
CA MET A 240 4.59 27.63 -8.75
C MET A 240 4.57 27.62 -7.22
N LEU A 241 3.81 28.53 -6.59
CA LEU A 241 3.64 28.56 -5.14
C LEU A 241 3.08 27.23 -4.62
N ASN A 242 2.15 26.59 -5.33
CA ASN A 242 1.60 25.28 -4.96
C ASN A 242 2.63 24.15 -5.16
N TYR A 243 3.36 24.16 -6.28
CA TYR A 243 4.37 23.11 -6.54
C TYR A 243 5.51 23.13 -5.52
N LEU A 244 5.84 24.30 -5.00
CA LEU A 244 6.91 24.50 -4.02
C LEU A 244 6.41 24.53 -2.58
N ASP A 245 5.15 24.25 -2.32
CA ASP A 245 4.61 24.16 -0.97
C ASP A 245 4.78 22.77 -0.34
N ILE A 246 4.82 22.74 0.97
CA ILE A 246 4.95 21.49 1.74
C ILE A 246 3.65 20.70 1.81
N TYR A 247 2.50 21.32 1.59
CA TYR A 247 1.20 20.70 1.72
C TYR A 247 0.96 19.60 0.68
N PRO A 248 0.08 18.62 0.97
CA PRO A 248 -0.36 17.65 -0.02
C PRO A 248 -0.84 18.32 -1.31
N LEU A 249 -0.46 17.75 -2.43
CA LEU A 249 -0.74 18.36 -3.73
C LEU A 249 -1.02 17.31 -4.79
N THR A 250 -2.06 17.55 -5.58
CA THR A 250 -2.36 16.81 -6.80
C THR A 250 -1.82 17.55 -8.01
N LEU A 251 -1.00 16.88 -8.81
CA LEU A 251 -0.34 17.41 -10.00
C LEU A 251 -1.17 17.10 -11.25
N PRO A 252 -1.43 18.07 -12.13
CA PRO A 252 -2.23 17.85 -13.33
C PRO A 252 -1.49 16.98 -14.36
N ALA A 253 -2.13 15.91 -14.83
CA ALA A 253 -1.65 15.07 -15.91
C ALA A 253 -2.81 14.68 -16.84
N ARG A 254 -2.52 14.15 -18.06
CA ARG A 254 -3.53 13.98 -19.12
C ARG A 254 -4.64 12.98 -18.81
N TYR A 255 -4.30 11.88 -18.15
CA TYR A 255 -5.24 10.76 -18.00
C TYR A 255 -5.64 10.52 -16.53
N THR A 256 -4.70 10.67 -15.65
CA THR A 256 -4.89 10.48 -14.21
C THR A 256 -3.95 11.45 -13.51
N ASP A 257 -4.50 12.32 -12.70
CA ASP A 257 -3.72 13.23 -11.87
C ASP A 257 -2.71 12.47 -11.00
N ARG A 258 -1.60 13.11 -10.67
CA ARG A 258 -0.48 12.51 -9.95
C ARG A 258 -0.39 13.06 -8.54
N THR A 259 -0.17 12.21 -7.56
CA THR A 259 0.12 12.65 -6.20
C THR A 259 1.56 13.13 -6.11
N ALA A 260 1.78 14.34 -5.58
CA ALA A 260 3.12 14.89 -5.38
C ALA A 260 3.83 14.18 -4.22
N CYS A 261 4.88 13.42 -4.54
CA CYS A 261 5.69 12.65 -3.57
C CYS A 261 7.11 13.23 -3.42
N TYR A 262 7.53 14.15 -4.29
CA TYR A 262 8.88 14.69 -4.28
C TYR A 262 9.18 15.49 -3.01
N THR A 263 10.41 15.33 -2.53
CA THR A 263 10.96 16.07 -1.39
C THR A 263 12.04 17.07 -1.81
N LYS A 264 12.54 16.96 -3.05
CA LYS A 264 13.55 17.87 -3.59
C LYS A 264 13.09 18.47 -4.91
N VAL A 265 13.24 19.77 -5.04
CA VAL A 265 12.95 20.50 -6.28
C VAL A 265 14.18 21.27 -6.71
N TYR A 266 14.62 21.05 -7.93
CA TYR A 266 15.62 21.86 -8.59
C TYR A 266 14.98 22.69 -9.70
N ILE A 267 15.28 23.99 -9.68
CA ILE A 267 14.85 24.93 -10.73
C ILE A 267 16.11 25.36 -11.45
N THR A 268 16.32 24.92 -12.70
CA THR A 268 17.46 25.35 -13.49
C THR A 268 17.10 26.54 -14.39
N SER A 269 17.99 27.53 -14.48
CA SER A 269 17.78 28.72 -15.29
C SER A 269 19.08 29.28 -15.85
N ASN A 270 18.98 30.13 -16.86
CA ASN A 270 20.10 30.90 -17.38
C ASN A 270 20.16 32.32 -16.79
N ILE A 271 19.14 32.71 -16.03
CA ILE A 271 19.07 34.06 -15.39
C ILE A 271 19.04 33.93 -13.86
N PRO A 272 19.56 34.94 -13.14
CA PRO A 272 19.47 35.01 -11.69
C PRO A 272 18.02 34.94 -11.19
N LEU A 273 17.84 34.48 -9.93
CA LEU A 273 16.52 34.35 -9.31
C LEU A 273 15.77 35.71 -9.30
N GLU A 274 16.48 36.78 -9.04
CA GLU A 274 15.98 38.17 -8.97
C GLU A 274 15.44 38.69 -10.29
N GLU A 275 15.76 38.03 -11.40
CA GLU A 275 15.23 38.37 -12.74
C GLU A 275 13.97 37.61 -13.12
N GLN A 276 13.56 36.64 -12.31
CA GLN A 276 12.31 35.91 -12.51
C GLN A 276 11.10 36.77 -12.14
N TYR A 277 9.99 36.59 -12.82
CA TYR A 277 8.70 37.22 -12.50
C TYR A 277 8.74 38.76 -12.29
N ARG A 278 9.46 39.50 -13.13
CA ARG A 278 9.67 40.95 -12.98
C ARG A 278 8.37 41.76 -12.80
N ASP A 279 7.30 41.38 -13.51
CA ASP A 279 6.00 42.08 -13.39
C ASP A 279 5.36 41.80 -12.01
N ILE A 280 5.49 40.56 -11.51
CA ILE A 280 5.00 40.21 -10.14
C ILE A 280 5.79 40.95 -9.09
N GLN A 281 7.11 41.10 -9.24
CA GLN A 281 7.92 41.89 -8.32
C GLN A 281 7.45 43.35 -8.29
N ARG A 282 7.05 43.88 -9.43
CA ARG A 282 6.61 45.29 -9.54
C ARG A 282 5.22 45.53 -8.98
N TYR A 283 4.29 44.61 -9.19
CA TYR A 283 2.86 44.84 -8.90
C TYR A 283 2.29 43.99 -7.77
N GLN A 284 2.98 42.88 -7.36
CA GLN A 284 2.50 41.90 -6.38
C GLN A 284 3.64 41.45 -5.49
N MET A 285 4.30 42.36 -4.81
CA MET A 285 5.50 42.11 -4.02
C MET A 285 5.31 41.01 -2.96
N GLU A 286 4.13 40.89 -2.32
CA GLU A 286 3.86 39.85 -1.34
C GLU A 286 3.84 38.45 -1.97
N THR A 287 3.31 38.31 -3.18
CA THR A 287 3.34 37.06 -3.95
C THR A 287 4.77 36.67 -4.29
N TRP A 288 5.61 37.65 -4.69
CA TRP A 288 7.03 37.45 -4.92
C TRP A 288 7.78 37.00 -3.64
N ARG A 289 7.52 37.64 -2.52
CA ARG A 289 8.09 37.25 -1.21
C ARG A 289 7.69 35.83 -0.82
N ALA A 290 6.43 35.43 -1.12
CA ALA A 290 5.96 34.07 -0.87
C ALA A 290 6.72 33.04 -1.72
N PHE A 291 7.07 33.37 -2.97
CA PHE A 291 7.91 32.52 -3.81
C PHE A 291 9.34 32.41 -3.26
N LEU A 292 9.97 33.55 -2.91
CA LEU A 292 11.31 33.55 -2.34
C LEU A 292 11.43 32.75 -1.04
N ARG A 293 10.40 32.76 -0.20
CA ARG A 293 10.40 31.95 1.04
C ARG A 293 10.52 30.44 0.78
N ARG A 294 9.98 29.98 -0.35
CA ARG A 294 9.98 28.57 -0.73
C ARG A 294 11.28 28.10 -1.38
N VAL A 295 12.12 28.99 -1.87
CA VAL A 295 13.45 28.67 -2.38
C VAL A 295 14.44 28.70 -1.22
N GLN A 296 15.02 27.57 -0.84
CA GLN A 296 15.97 27.48 0.27
C GLN A 296 17.40 27.79 -0.17
N ASN A 297 17.80 27.26 -1.32
CA ASN A 297 19.17 27.38 -1.82
C ASN A 297 19.20 28.10 -3.18
N VAL A 298 20.19 28.96 -3.37
CA VAL A 298 20.46 29.61 -4.67
C VAL A 298 21.92 29.39 -4.99
N ILE A 299 22.19 28.72 -6.12
CA ILE A 299 23.55 28.34 -6.52
C ILE A 299 23.80 28.84 -7.96
N GLU A 300 24.86 29.62 -8.13
CA GLU A 300 25.36 30.06 -9.43
C GLU A 300 26.40 29.08 -9.94
N TYR A 301 26.28 28.69 -11.19
CA TYR A 301 27.26 27.91 -11.92
C TYR A 301 28.07 28.84 -12.83
N LEU A 302 29.36 28.97 -12.53
CA LEU A 302 30.28 29.80 -13.27
C LEU A 302 30.82 29.10 -14.55
N PRO A 303 31.32 29.87 -15.53
CA PRO A 303 31.86 29.32 -16.77
C PRO A 303 33.05 28.38 -16.59
N ASP A 304 33.81 28.51 -15.52
CA ASP A 304 34.95 27.66 -15.16
C ASP A 304 34.52 26.32 -14.49
N GLY A 305 33.24 26.08 -14.35
CA GLY A 305 32.68 24.89 -13.70
C GLY A 305 32.60 24.97 -12.18
N SER A 306 33.06 26.05 -11.56
CA SER A 306 32.88 26.27 -10.12
C SER A 306 31.46 26.72 -9.79
N THR A 307 31.07 26.59 -8.52
CA THR A 307 29.75 27.01 -8.03
C THR A 307 29.87 27.99 -6.90
N VAL A 308 28.97 28.96 -6.84
CA VAL A 308 28.86 29.94 -5.77
C VAL A 308 27.46 29.85 -5.13
N GLN A 309 27.42 29.60 -3.83
CA GLN A 309 26.15 29.65 -3.11
C GLN A 309 25.85 31.08 -2.66
N HIS A 310 24.72 31.59 -3.09
CA HIS A 310 24.27 32.92 -2.73
C HIS A 310 23.34 32.88 -1.51
N LYS A 311 23.49 33.87 -0.63
CA LYS A 311 22.45 34.12 0.39
C LYS A 311 21.23 34.67 -0.34
N LYS A 312 20.03 34.26 0.09
CA LYS A 312 18.77 34.81 -0.41
C LYS A 312 18.84 36.33 -0.40
N GLY A 313 18.66 36.98 -1.54
CA GLY A 313 18.77 38.43 -1.67
C GLY A 313 17.91 39.16 -0.64
N GLY A 314 18.54 39.81 0.32
CA GLY A 314 18.10 40.99 1.07
C GLY A 314 16.79 41.00 1.83
N ILE A 315 16.01 39.95 1.88
CA ILE A 315 14.77 39.89 2.68
C ILE A 315 15.04 39.00 3.90
N PRO A 316 15.08 39.56 5.14
CA PRO A 316 15.23 38.75 6.33
C PRO A 316 14.10 37.73 6.42
N TYR A 317 14.44 36.45 6.55
CA TYR A 317 13.51 35.44 6.99
C TYR A 317 13.15 35.73 8.44
N ASP A 318 11.91 36.17 8.67
CA ASP A 318 11.31 36.24 10.00
C ASP A 318 10.49 34.95 10.20
N PRO A 319 10.96 34.00 11.00
CA PRO A 319 10.20 32.83 11.34
C PRO A 319 9.14 33.20 12.37
N LYS A 320 7.93 33.51 11.93
CA LYS A 320 6.75 33.51 12.80
C LYS A 320 5.90 32.35 12.51
#